data_c31956d12878235dbf355a7550f356e5
#
_entry.id   c31956d12878235dbf355a7550f356e5
#
_cell.length_a   1.000
_cell.length_b   1.000
_cell.length_c   1.000
_cell.angle_alpha   90.00
_cell.angle_beta   90.00
_cell.angle_gamma   90.00
#
_symmetry.space_group_name_H-M   'P 1'
#
loop_
_entity.id
_entity.type
_entity.pdbx_description
1 polymer ?
#
loop_
_entity_poly.entity_id
_entity_poly.type
_entity_poly.pdbx_seq_one_letter_code
_entity_poly.pdbx_strand_id
1 'polypeptide(L)'
;MLYVGGTGGDGQRYNDVAPWTFKIAENPKADDEFRYITFAWKKNGGTGIQLQLHGNPDTWGHRYHAGANVKDWNPSIQVNKSVPTKWEKHTRDLFKDWKAFTLTGIAFSAWPDGDDIGGFWDYVVLHQNAEIKAAVESKGKLTTKWAKLKK
;
A
#
# COMPACT_ATOMS: atom_id res chain seq x y z
N MET A 1 4.20 -5.78 -9.44
CA MET A 1 3.44 -4.60 -9.95
C MET A 1 2.00 -5.00 -10.15
N LEU A 2 1.06 -4.24 -9.59
CA LEU A 2 -0.38 -4.39 -9.77
C LEU A 2 -0.86 -3.28 -10.72
N TYR A 3 -1.65 -3.62 -11.71
CA TYR A 3 -2.34 -2.68 -12.59
C TYR A 3 -3.85 -2.72 -12.30
N VAL A 4 -4.45 -1.56 -12.18
CA VAL A 4 -5.90 -1.40 -12.05
C VAL A 4 -6.35 -0.41 -13.12
N GLY A 5 -7.10 -0.91 -14.07
CA GLY A 5 -7.75 -0.14 -15.12
C GLY A 5 -9.21 -0.56 -15.24
N GLY A 6 -9.97 0.10 -16.09
CA GLY A 6 -11.36 -0.24 -16.32
C GLY A 6 -12.36 0.65 -15.60
N THR A 7 -13.59 0.27 -15.60
CA THR A 7 -14.73 1.09 -15.20
C THR A 7 -15.20 0.77 -13.79
N GLY A 8 -15.09 1.68 -12.86
CA GLY A 8 -15.79 1.46 -11.60
C GLY A 8 -15.12 1.94 -10.32
N GLY A 9 -13.93 2.48 -10.38
CA GLY A 9 -13.28 3.12 -9.24
C GLY A 9 -12.73 2.19 -8.17
N ASP A 10 -13.25 1.02 -7.98
CA ASP A 10 -12.85 0.02 -6.99
C ASP A 10 -12.37 -1.25 -7.69
N GLY A 11 -11.45 -1.08 -8.63
CA GLY A 11 -11.06 -2.13 -9.56
C GLY A 11 -10.45 -3.38 -8.91
N GLN A 12 -9.74 -3.21 -7.79
CA GLN A 12 -9.13 -4.31 -7.04
C GLN A 12 -9.35 -4.09 -5.55
N ARG A 13 -10.16 -4.95 -4.95
CA ARG A 13 -10.54 -4.88 -3.54
C ARG A 13 -10.39 -6.23 -2.87
N TYR A 14 -9.63 -6.26 -1.79
CA TYR A 14 -9.35 -7.43 -0.99
C TYR A 14 -9.68 -7.13 0.48
N ASN A 15 -10.92 -7.37 0.89
CA ASN A 15 -11.37 -7.20 2.26
C ASN A 15 -11.40 -8.55 2.97
N ASP A 16 -11.17 -8.53 4.28
CA ASP A 16 -11.20 -9.71 5.13
C ASP A 16 -10.29 -10.85 4.61
N VAL A 17 -9.10 -10.47 4.18
CA VAL A 17 -8.10 -11.42 3.68
C VAL A 17 -7.58 -12.25 4.84
N ALA A 18 -7.95 -13.51 4.90
CA ALA A 18 -7.37 -14.41 5.88
C ALA A 18 -5.90 -14.75 5.50
N PRO A 19 -4.92 -14.63 6.38
CA PRO A 19 -5.00 -14.37 7.83
C PRO A 19 -4.66 -12.91 8.22
N TRP A 20 -5.05 -11.90 7.45
CA TRP A 20 -4.68 -10.50 7.72
C TRP A 20 -5.38 -9.98 8.98
N THR A 21 -4.61 -9.84 10.04
CA THR A 21 -5.01 -9.24 11.31
C THR A 21 -3.85 -8.40 11.85
N PHE A 22 -3.32 -7.53 10.98
CA PHE A 22 -2.15 -6.72 11.31
C PHE A 22 -2.56 -5.54 12.18
N LYS A 23 -2.01 -5.46 13.38
CA LYS A 23 -2.31 -4.40 14.34
C LYS A 23 -1.47 -3.16 14.04
N ILE A 24 -2.14 -2.03 13.87
CA ILE A 24 -1.46 -0.74 13.78
C ILE A 24 -1.33 -0.16 15.18
N ALA A 25 -0.11 0.01 15.65
CA ALA A 25 0.23 0.41 17.01
C ALA A 25 1.25 1.55 17.04
N GLU A 26 1.24 2.32 18.13
CA GLU A 26 2.19 3.42 18.35
C GLU A 26 3.63 2.91 18.49
N ASN A 27 3.80 1.84 19.23
CA ASN A 27 5.10 1.22 19.54
C ASN A 27 5.03 -0.28 19.24
N PRO A 28 5.06 -0.69 17.97
CA PRO A 28 4.94 -2.09 17.59
C PRO A 28 6.12 -2.92 18.14
N LYS A 29 5.81 -4.11 18.69
CA LYS A 29 6.79 -5.02 19.29
C LYS A 29 6.61 -6.46 18.82
N ALA A 30 5.36 -6.87 18.57
CA ALA A 30 5.05 -8.21 18.10
C ALA A 30 5.15 -8.30 16.57
N ASP A 31 5.29 -9.50 16.03
CA ASP A 31 5.45 -9.74 14.60
C ASP A 31 4.22 -9.36 13.77
N ASP A 32 3.04 -9.28 14.41
CA ASP A 32 1.77 -8.86 13.81
C ASP A 32 1.46 -7.37 14.03
N GLU A 33 2.36 -6.62 14.65
CA GLU A 33 2.22 -5.20 14.94
C GLU A 33 3.07 -4.36 13.98
N PHE A 34 2.47 -3.30 13.43
CA PHE A 34 3.12 -2.38 12.50
C PHE A 34 2.76 -0.94 12.82
N ARG A 35 3.52 0.01 12.30
CA ARG A 35 3.24 1.43 12.42
C ARG A 35 3.23 2.14 11.07
N TYR A 36 4.06 1.68 10.14
CA TYR A 36 4.28 2.35 8.87
C TYR A 36 3.84 1.48 7.70
N ILE A 37 3.43 2.15 6.63
CA ILE A 37 3.25 1.55 5.31
C ILE A 37 4.11 2.30 4.30
N THR A 38 4.79 1.55 3.44
CA THR A 38 5.43 2.10 2.25
C THR A 38 4.77 1.52 1.02
N PHE A 39 4.46 2.36 0.06
CA PHE A 39 3.92 1.95 -1.23
C PHE A 39 4.49 2.82 -2.35
N ALA A 40 4.56 2.27 -3.54
CA ALA A 40 4.88 3.00 -4.74
C ALA A 40 3.70 2.96 -5.70
N TRP A 41 3.44 4.06 -6.39
CA TRP A 41 2.41 4.15 -7.40
C TRP A 41 2.77 5.07 -8.56
N LYS A 42 2.07 4.92 -9.68
CA LYS A 42 2.03 5.85 -10.81
C LYS A 42 0.69 5.74 -11.51
N LYS A 43 0.35 6.72 -12.31
CA LYS A 43 -0.91 6.76 -13.05
C LYS A 43 -0.71 7.20 -14.51
N ASN A 44 -1.40 6.54 -15.40
CA ASN A 44 -1.50 6.93 -16.80
C ASN A 44 -2.77 7.76 -17.00
N GLY A 45 -2.63 9.08 -17.18
CA GLY A 45 -3.79 9.95 -17.36
C GLY A 45 -4.76 9.96 -16.19
N GLY A 46 -5.97 10.47 -16.39
CA GLY A 46 -6.98 10.58 -15.35
C GLY A 46 -6.66 11.62 -14.30
N THR A 47 -7.43 11.67 -13.22
CA THR A 47 -7.39 12.74 -12.23
C THR A 47 -7.03 12.30 -10.83
N GLY A 48 -7.14 11.03 -10.48
CA GLY A 48 -6.87 10.54 -9.13
C GLY A 48 -6.38 9.10 -9.07
N ILE A 49 -5.64 8.79 -8.02
CA ILE A 49 -5.20 7.44 -7.65
C ILE A 49 -5.31 7.30 -6.14
N GLN A 50 -5.74 6.13 -5.65
CA GLN A 50 -6.01 5.92 -4.24
C GLN A 50 -5.59 4.52 -3.80
N LEU A 51 -5.03 4.47 -2.60
CA LEU A 51 -4.81 3.26 -1.80
C LEU A 51 -5.77 3.30 -0.62
N GLN A 52 -6.56 2.24 -0.44
CA GLN A 52 -7.49 2.11 0.67
C GLN A 52 -7.08 0.94 1.56
N LEU A 53 -7.22 1.11 2.86
CA LEU A 53 -6.95 0.07 3.85
C LEU A 53 -8.26 -0.29 4.54
N HIS A 54 -8.63 -1.57 4.49
CA HIS A 54 -9.76 -2.12 5.23
C HIS A 54 -9.34 -2.43 6.64
N GLY A 55 -10.12 -2.03 7.60
CA GLY A 55 -9.75 -2.22 8.99
C GLY A 55 -10.94 -2.30 9.94
N ASN A 56 -10.66 -2.70 11.16
CA ASN A 56 -11.60 -2.73 12.25
C ASN A 56 -11.15 -1.68 13.30
N PRO A 57 -12.03 -0.73 13.74
CA PRO A 57 -13.50 -0.74 13.56
C PRO A 57 -14.05 -0.10 12.27
N ASP A 58 -13.26 0.67 11.53
CA ASP A 58 -13.78 1.61 10.51
C ASP A 58 -13.74 1.07 9.07
N THR A 59 -13.87 -0.23 8.86
CA THR A 59 -13.92 -0.85 7.54
C THR A 59 -12.98 -0.17 6.52
N TRP A 60 -13.47 0.62 5.56
CA TRP A 60 -12.68 1.36 4.56
C TRP A 60 -12.34 2.81 4.97
N GLY A 61 -12.26 3.09 6.28
CA GLY A 61 -12.02 4.43 6.83
C GLY A 61 -10.61 4.99 6.70
N HIS A 62 -9.66 4.32 6.03
CA HIS A 62 -8.24 4.65 6.01
C HIS A 62 -7.75 4.72 4.56
N ARG A 63 -7.62 5.93 4.00
CA ARG A 63 -7.30 6.13 2.58
C ARG A 63 -6.19 7.13 2.37
N TYR A 64 -5.41 6.90 1.32
CA TYR A 64 -4.44 7.85 0.77
C TYR A 64 -4.71 8.07 -0.70
N HIS A 65 -4.70 9.32 -1.17
CA HIS A 65 -4.88 9.63 -2.58
C HIS A 65 -3.87 10.65 -3.09
N ALA A 66 -3.67 10.66 -4.40
CA ALA A 66 -2.98 11.72 -5.12
C ALA A 66 -3.87 12.25 -6.24
N GLY A 67 -3.79 13.56 -6.51
CA GLY A 67 -4.72 14.25 -7.38
C GLY A 67 -6.10 14.43 -6.74
N ALA A 68 -7.16 14.22 -7.49
CA ALA A 68 -8.53 14.22 -6.99
C ALA A 68 -8.78 13.03 -6.06
N ASN A 69 -9.60 13.24 -5.04
CA ASN A 69 -10.07 12.15 -4.19
C ASN A 69 -11.01 11.25 -5.01
N VAL A 70 -10.73 9.96 -5.05
CA VAL A 70 -11.53 9.01 -5.80
C VAL A 70 -12.95 8.96 -5.24
N LYS A 71 -13.95 9.30 -6.08
CA LYS A 71 -15.38 9.37 -5.74
C LYS A 71 -15.70 10.17 -4.47
N ASP A 72 -14.85 11.13 -4.11
CA ASP A 72 -14.98 11.94 -2.88
C ASP A 72 -15.12 11.11 -1.58
N TRP A 73 -14.59 9.89 -1.59
CA TRP A 73 -14.64 9.02 -0.41
C TRP A 73 -13.78 9.54 0.73
N ASN A 74 -14.42 9.88 1.81
CA ASN A 74 -13.77 10.38 3.03
C ASN A 74 -13.97 9.42 4.22
N PRO A 75 -13.03 9.41 5.20
CA PRO A 75 -11.80 10.20 5.21
C PRO A 75 -10.76 9.68 4.21
N SER A 76 -9.97 10.61 3.65
CA SER A 76 -8.84 10.30 2.76
C SER A 76 -7.76 11.37 2.89
N ILE A 77 -6.50 10.98 3.02
CA ILE A 77 -5.36 11.88 3.12
C ILE A 77 -4.75 12.09 1.74
N GLN A 78 -4.71 13.34 1.28
CA GLN A 78 -4.02 13.70 0.05
C GLN A 78 -2.51 13.72 0.29
N VAL A 79 -1.79 12.80 -0.36
CA VAL A 79 -0.33 12.72 -0.25
C VAL A 79 0.40 13.51 -1.33
N ASN A 80 -0.25 13.79 -2.44
CA ASN A 80 0.23 14.67 -3.50
C ASN A 80 -0.94 15.38 -4.18
N LYS A 81 -0.77 16.66 -4.54
CA LYS A 81 -1.79 17.45 -5.26
C LYS A 81 -2.02 16.99 -6.70
N SER A 82 -1.02 16.39 -7.31
CA SER A 82 -1.06 15.91 -8.70
C SER A 82 -1.01 14.39 -8.75
N VAL A 83 -1.60 13.81 -9.78
CA VAL A 83 -1.40 12.38 -10.06
C VAL A 83 0.06 12.11 -10.46
N PRO A 84 0.68 11.05 -9.94
CA PRO A 84 2.06 10.71 -10.25
C PRO A 84 2.14 10.08 -11.65
N THR A 85 2.78 10.74 -12.60
CA THR A 85 3.02 10.20 -13.96
C THR A 85 4.26 9.31 -14.04
N LYS A 86 5.09 9.34 -13.00
CA LYS A 86 6.24 8.46 -12.79
C LYS A 86 6.08 7.72 -11.47
N TRP A 87 6.88 6.69 -11.24
CA TRP A 87 6.88 6.00 -9.96
C TRP A 87 7.24 6.96 -8.82
N GLU A 88 6.32 7.13 -7.90
CA GLU A 88 6.51 7.82 -6.63
C GLU A 88 6.36 6.85 -5.48
N LYS A 89 7.29 6.88 -4.54
CA LYS A 89 7.27 6.07 -3.32
C LYS A 89 6.95 6.93 -2.13
N HIS A 90 5.99 6.47 -1.32
CA HIS A 90 5.53 7.14 -0.11
C HIS A 90 5.68 6.22 1.09
N THR A 91 6.16 6.77 2.20
CA THR A 91 6.10 6.11 3.51
C THR A 91 5.18 6.92 4.41
N ARG A 92 4.18 6.25 4.98
CA ARG A 92 3.19 6.87 5.85
C ARG A 92 3.23 6.25 7.24
N ASP A 93 3.08 7.10 8.27
CA ASP A 93 2.91 6.69 9.66
C ASP A 93 1.41 6.44 9.90
N LEU A 94 0.99 5.18 9.81
CA LEU A 94 -0.41 4.78 9.94
C LEU A 94 -0.99 5.15 11.31
N PHE A 95 -0.19 5.01 12.37
CA PHE A 95 -0.65 5.37 13.70
C PHE A 95 -0.86 6.88 13.88
N LYS A 96 0.04 7.68 13.32
CA LYS A 96 -0.11 9.14 13.32
C LYS A 96 -1.35 9.57 12.54
N ASP A 97 -1.55 8.98 11.37
CA ASP A 97 -2.62 9.35 10.45
C ASP A 97 -3.99 8.84 10.91
N TRP A 98 -4.08 7.61 11.44
CA TRP A 98 -5.34 6.90 11.67
C TRP A 98 -5.53 6.36 13.09
N LYS A 99 -4.54 6.49 13.98
CA LYS A 99 -4.50 5.85 15.32
C LYS A 99 -4.45 4.32 15.22
N ALA A 100 -4.73 3.64 16.32
CA ALA A 100 -4.72 2.19 16.38
C ALA A 100 -5.93 1.60 15.64
N PHE A 101 -5.68 0.64 14.77
CA PHE A 101 -6.72 -0.17 14.14
C PHE A 101 -6.13 -1.54 13.74
N THR A 102 -6.99 -2.49 13.41
CA THR A 102 -6.56 -3.77 12.85
C THR A 102 -6.76 -3.75 11.34
N LEU A 103 -5.68 -3.88 10.58
CA LEU A 103 -5.72 -3.95 9.11
C LEU A 103 -6.10 -5.35 8.66
N THR A 104 -7.18 -5.46 7.89
CA THR A 104 -7.75 -6.72 7.43
C THR A 104 -7.89 -6.82 5.91
N GLY A 105 -7.55 -5.76 5.19
CA GLY A 105 -7.65 -5.77 3.74
C GLY A 105 -7.13 -4.50 3.08
N ILE A 106 -7.14 -4.49 1.76
CA ILE A 106 -6.60 -3.42 0.93
C ILE A 106 -7.38 -3.29 -0.36
N ALA A 107 -7.51 -2.07 -0.88
CA ALA A 107 -8.06 -1.81 -2.20
C ALA A 107 -7.26 -0.74 -2.95
N PHE A 108 -7.31 -0.84 -4.27
CA PHE A 108 -6.58 -0.01 -5.21
C PHE A 108 -7.56 0.60 -6.21
N SER A 109 -7.60 1.93 -6.29
CA SER A 109 -8.56 2.64 -7.12
C SER A 109 -7.89 3.68 -7.99
N ALA A 110 -8.30 3.77 -9.25
CA ALA A 110 -7.86 4.77 -10.21
C ALA A 110 -9.06 5.59 -10.71
N TRP A 111 -8.91 6.91 -10.89
CA TRP A 111 -10.02 7.80 -11.23
C TRP A 111 -9.64 8.88 -12.27
N PRO A 112 -10.47 9.17 -13.27
CA PRO A 112 -11.50 8.25 -13.78
C PRO A 112 -10.87 6.97 -14.26
N ASP A 113 -11.65 5.89 -14.16
CA ASP A 113 -11.29 4.60 -14.72
C ASP A 113 -11.57 4.60 -16.22
N GLY A 114 -10.96 3.69 -16.92
CA GLY A 114 -11.15 3.50 -18.35
C GLY A 114 -9.94 2.79 -18.93
N ASP A 115 -10.05 2.45 -20.20
CA ASP A 115 -8.93 1.89 -20.93
C ASP A 115 -7.82 2.94 -21.01
N ASP A 116 -6.59 2.51 -20.80
CA ASP A 116 -5.35 3.30 -20.88
C ASP A 116 -5.14 4.41 -19.83
N ILE A 117 -6.04 4.56 -18.84
CA ILE A 117 -5.92 5.54 -17.75
C ILE A 117 -5.79 4.91 -16.37
N GLY A 118 -5.31 3.68 -16.32
CA GLY A 118 -5.16 2.91 -15.11
C GLY A 118 -4.09 3.40 -14.15
N GLY A 119 -4.20 2.96 -12.91
CA GLY A 119 -3.20 3.12 -11.88
C GLY A 119 -2.31 1.88 -11.76
N PHE A 120 -1.10 2.10 -11.32
CA PHE A 120 -0.11 1.06 -11.05
C PHE A 120 0.38 1.19 -9.62
N TRP A 121 0.44 0.08 -8.90
CA TRP A 121 0.98 0.01 -7.55
C TRP A 121 2.08 -1.05 -7.48
N ASP A 122 3.04 -0.77 -6.65
CA ASP A 122 4.14 -1.69 -6.34
C ASP A 122 4.65 -1.45 -4.93
N TYR A 123 5.46 -2.37 -4.43
CA TYR A 123 6.19 -2.19 -3.19
C TYR A 123 5.28 -1.83 -1.99
N VAL A 124 4.15 -2.49 -1.83
CA VAL A 124 3.27 -2.29 -0.68
C VAL A 124 3.79 -3.11 0.49
N VAL A 125 4.35 -2.44 1.49
CA VAL A 125 5.04 -3.09 2.62
C VAL A 125 4.63 -2.42 3.95
N LEU A 126 4.23 -3.24 4.91
CA LEU A 126 4.09 -2.83 6.31
C LEU A 126 5.42 -2.98 7.04
N HIS A 127 5.75 -2.05 7.93
CA HIS A 127 6.96 -2.12 8.72
C HIS A 127 6.81 -1.43 10.09
N GLN A 128 7.66 -1.82 11.03
CA GLN A 128 7.60 -1.33 12.41
C GLN A 128 8.31 0.01 12.59
N ASN A 129 9.39 0.24 11.84
CA ASN A 129 10.24 1.42 11.94
C ASN A 129 10.07 2.31 10.73
N ALA A 130 10.30 3.63 10.85
CA ALA A 130 10.16 4.59 9.76
C ALA A 130 11.06 4.27 8.54
N GLU A 131 12.22 3.70 8.79
CA GLU A 131 13.11 3.21 7.74
C GLU A 131 12.90 1.71 7.54
N ILE A 132 12.67 1.30 6.30
CA ILE A 132 12.74 -0.11 5.94
C ILE A 132 14.21 -0.49 6.03
N LYS A 133 14.60 -1.16 7.11
CA LYS A 133 15.88 -1.83 7.14
C LYS A 133 15.83 -2.85 6.01
N ALA A 134 16.64 -2.62 4.96
CA ALA A 134 16.88 -3.66 3.97
C ALA A 134 17.16 -4.94 4.76
N ALA A 135 16.42 -6.01 4.47
CA ALA A 135 16.73 -7.30 5.05
C ALA A 135 18.22 -7.46 4.83
N VAL A 136 18.98 -7.57 5.92
CA VAL A 136 20.42 -7.84 5.82
C VAL A 136 20.48 -9.13 5.06
N GLU A 137 20.79 -9.05 3.76
CA GLU A 137 21.13 -10.24 3.01
C GLU A 137 22.20 -10.93 3.87
N SER A 138 21.87 -12.09 4.37
CA SER A 138 22.83 -12.89 5.08
C SER A 138 23.91 -13.23 4.06
N LYS A 139 24.92 -12.32 3.98
CA LYS A 139 26.10 -12.51 3.15
C LYS A 139 26.58 -13.94 3.40
N GLY A 140 26.41 -14.81 2.43
CA GLY A 140 27.08 -16.08 2.39
C GLY A 140 26.26 -17.36 2.43
N LYS A 141 24.91 -17.34 2.61
CA LYS A 141 24.18 -18.62 2.68
C LYS A 141 23.50 -19.09 1.40
N LEU A 142 23.22 -18.21 0.45
CA LEU A 142 22.60 -18.62 -0.83
C LEU A 142 23.63 -18.90 -1.93
N THR A 143 24.72 -18.17 -1.98
CA THR A 143 25.78 -18.37 -2.99
C THR A 143 26.54 -19.69 -2.82
N THR A 144 26.72 -20.20 -1.60
CA THR A 144 27.38 -21.46 -1.32
C THR A 144 26.55 -22.71 -1.63
N LYS A 145 25.22 -22.61 -1.60
CA LYS A 145 24.36 -23.75 -1.99
C LYS A 145 24.28 -23.95 -3.50
N TRP A 146 24.22 -22.85 -4.26
CA TRP A 146 24.19 -22.97 -5.74
C TRP A 146 25.50 -23.36 -6.36
N ALA A 147 26.65 -23.00 -5.77
CA ALA A 147 27.96 -23.42 -6.24
C ALA A 147 28.24 -24.91 -6.01
N LYS A 148 27.59 -25.56 -5.02
CA LYS A 148 27.70 -26.99 -4.75
C LYS A 148 26.79 -27.87 -5.63
N LEU A 149 25.84 -27.30 -6.32
CA LEU A 149 24.93 -28.03 -7.22
C LEU A 149 25.39 -28.08 -8.68
N LYS A 150 26.51 -27.43 -9.01
CA LYS A 150 27.10 -27.42 -10.36
C LYS A 150 28.40 -28.27 -10.47
N LYS A 151 28.60 -29.24 -9.62
CA LYS A 151 29.64 -30.25 -9.78
C LYS A 151 29.03 -31.61 -10.01
#